data_86e5ec8ea1dc0c49cf716895131abfb8
#
_entry.id   86e5ec8ea1dc0c49cf716895131abfb8
#
_cell.length_a   1.000
_cell.length_b   1.000
_cell.length_c   1.000
_cell.angle_alpha   90.00
_cell.angle_beta   90.00
_cell.angle_gamma   90.00
#
_symmetry.space_group_name_H-M   'P 1'
#
loop_
_entity.id
_entity.type
_entity.pdbx_description
1 polymer ?
#
loop_
_entity_poly.entity_id
_entity_poly.type
_entity_poly.pdbx_seq_one_letter_code
_entity_poly.pdbx_strand_id
1 'polypeptide(L)'
;GLDRRMNTITIDGAAFNNNFGLSSNALPGGEAQPISLDAIEEVSVNIAPFDIRQSQFTGASINAVTKSGTNKYKATMYTYQRPTILTGDRIGENIYPTFRQKSTQTYGATVGGPIIKNKLFFFISGEFEKSATPSGAWEPSTDGVANTALKISRTTVSDLKTMYDYLKSTYNYDAGPYQNFKGYSLKNHKIMARLDWNISKNHKLTLRYNDMSGTSDQITNSNSAPNPRGSGRSSAQSVSFQNSWYGFKNTVRSITGELNSTFSHKISNKLLVSYTAIENKSISVVDCPYFKTNIIELNGKIPIHKSKDAFTVL
;
A
#
# COMPACT_ATOMS: atom_id res chain seq x y z
N GLY A 1 -18.84 -13.98 7.89
CA GLY A 1 -17.55 -13.86 8.56
C GLY A 1 -17.38 -12.47 9.15
N LEU A 2 -16.56 -12.33 10.16
CA LEU A 2 -16.25 -11.03 10.75
C LEU A 2 -15.48 -10.16 9.75
N ASP A 3 -15.63 -8.82 9.89
CA ASP A 3 -14.92 -7.86 9.06
C ASP A 3 -13.41 -8.06 9.22
N ARG A 4 -12.67 -8.04 8.08
CA ARG A 4 -11.21 -8.21 8.06
C ARG A 4 -10.46 -7.19 8.93
N ARG A 5 -11.07 -6.05 9.25
CA ARG A 5 -10.53 -5.04 10.18
C ARG A 5 -10.46 -5.52 11.62
N MET A 6 -11.20 -6.58 11.96
CA MET A 6 -11.21 -7.21 13.28
C MET A 6 -10.07 -8.22 13.48
N ASN A 7 -9.28 -8.48 12.45
CA ASN A 7 -8.11 -9.34 12.55
C ASN A 7 -6.90 -8.56 13.05
N THR A 8 -6.05 -9.24 13.83
CA THR A 8 -4.74 -8.69 14.16
C THR A 8 -3.67 -9.26 13.23
N ILE A 9 -2.76 -8.42 12.79
CA ILE A 9 -1.62 -8.80 11.95
C ILE A 9 -0.37 -8.38 12.68
N THR A 10 0.49 -9.35 12.92
CA THR A 10 1.77 -9.14 13.61
C THR A 10 2.91 -9.61 12.73
N ILE A 11 4.06 -8.96 12.86
CA ILE A 11 5.33 -9.41 12.28
C ILE A 11 6.27 -9.67 13.43
N ASP A 12 6.60 -10.94 13.63
CA ASP A 12 7.37 -11.46 14.79
C ASP A 12 6.81 -10.96 16.13
N GLY A 13 5.49 -10.90 16.26
CA GLY A 13 4.80 -10.47 17.47
C GLY A 13 4.59 -8.94 17.60
N ALA A 14 5.23 -8.12 16.77
CA ALA A 14 4.94 -6.67 16.74
C ALA A 14 3.67 -6.38 15.93
N ALA A 15 2.76 -5.58 16.46
CA ALA A 15 1.51 -5.24 15.80
C ALA A 15 1.73 -4.37 14.55
N PHE A 16 1.07 -4.74 13.46
CA PHE A 16 1.09 -4.07 12.16
C PHE A 16 -0.31 -3.74 11.65
N ASN A 17 -1.23 -3.46 12.55
CA ASN A 17 -2.60 -3.14 12.19
C ASN A 17 -2.75 -1.66 11.84
N ASN A 18 -3.69 -1.38 10.93
CA ASN A 18 -4.17 -0.02 10.73
C ASN A 18 -5.18 0.33 11.85
N ASN A 19 -4.70 0.95 12.92
CA ASN A 19 -5.45 1.18 14.15
C ASN A 19 -6.63 2.15 14.02
N PHE A 20 -6.69 2.93 12.93
CA PHE A 20 -7.73 3.97 12.79
C PHE A 20 -8.97 3.52 12.04
N GLY A 21 -8.97 2.34 11.41
CA GLY A 21 -10.15 1.82 10.71
C GLY A 21 -10.68 2.67 9.54
N LEU A 22 -9.94 3.71 9.14
CA LEU A 22 -10.32 4.61 8.03
C LEU A 22 -10.05 3.98 6.65
N SER A 23 -9.26 2.93 6.59
CA SER A 23 -9.00 2.16 5.39
C SER A 23 -9.76 0.85 5.43
N SER A 24 -10.29 0.41 4.28
CA SER A 24 -10.86 -0.94 4.12
C SER A 24 -9.80 -2.05 4.23
N ASN A 25 -8.52 -1.72 4.26
CA ASN A 25 -7.42 -2.65 4.46
C ASN A 25 -7.00 -2.70 5.92
N ALA A 26 -6.89 -3.92 6.46
CA ALA A 26 -6.38 -4.16 7.81
C ALA A 26 -4.88 -3.83 7.93
N LEU A 27 -4.13 -3.95 6.82
CA LEU A 27 -2.72 -3.63 6.75
C LEU A 27 -2.50 -2.13 6.56
N PRO A 28 -1.56 -1.52 7.30
CA PRO A 28 -1.08 -0.19 6.98
C PRO A 28 -0.29 -0.27 5.66
N GLY A 29 -0.40 0.70 4.81
CA GLY A 29 0.29 0.67 3.53
C GLY A 29 -0.65 0.62 2.34
N GLY A 30 -1.95 0.65 2.58
CA GLY A 30 -2.96 0.71 1.54
C GLY A 30 -2.98 -0.59 0.71
N GLU A 31 -2.65 -0.49 -0.56
CA GLU A 31 -2.63 -1.64 -1.48
C GLU A 31 -1.30 -2.42 -1.45
N ALA A 32 -0.25 -1.87 -0.83
CA ALA A 32 1.05 -2.52 -0.75
C ALA A 32 1.17 -3.36 0.54
N GLN A 33 1.78 -4.52 0.43
CA GLN A 33 2.10 -5.34 1.61
C GLN A 33 3.27 -4.70 2.38
N PRO A 34 3.26 -4.71 3.73
CA PRO A 34 4.28 -4.04 4.54
C PRO A 34 5.64 -4.76 4.52
N ILE A 35 5.71 -6.01 4.12
CA ILE A 35 6.91 -6.82 4.08
C ILE A 35 6.95 -7.65 2.79
N SER A 36 8.15 -7.94 2.27
CA SER A 36 8.34 -8.86 1.16
C SER A 36 8.03 -10.30 1.57
N LEU A 37 7.37 -11.06 0.67
CA LEU A 37 7.13 -12.49 0.89
C LEU A 37 8.44 -13.29 1.05
N ASP A 38 9.49 -12.91 0.34
CA ASP A 38 10.80 -13.56 0.43
C ASP A 38 11.54 -13.29 1.75
N ALA A 39 11.09 -12.31 2.52
CA ALA A 39 11.59 -12.06 3.88
C ALA A 39 10.88 -12.90 4.95
N ILE A 40 9.79 -13.59 4.60
CA ILE A 40 9.00 -14.39 5.54
C ILE A 40 9.51 -15.82 5.56
N GLU A 41 9.69 -16.37 6.75
CA GLU A 41 10.01 -17.78 6.99
C GLU A 41 8.72 -18.60 7.10
N GLU A 42 7.77 -18.09 7.92
CA GLU A 42 6.55 -18.79 8.28
C GLU A 42 5.39 -17.78 8.47
N VAL A 43 4.19 -18.19 8.14
CA VAL A 43 2.96 -17.47 8.49
C VAL A 43 2.08 -18.39 9.32
N SER A 44 1.77 -17.99 10.54
CA SER A 44 0.81 -18.68 11.39
C SER A 44 -0.51 -17.93 11.46
N VAL A 45 -1.62 -18.65 11.31
CA VAL A 45 -2.97 -18.11 11.40
C VAL A 45 -3.71 -18.80 12.52
N ASN A 46 -4.10 -18.04 13.54
CA ASN A 46 -4.85 -18.52 14.68
C ASN A 46 -6.25 -17.92 14.65
N ILE A 47 -7.27 -18.76 14.64
CA ILE A 47 -8.67 -18.34 14.65
C ILE A 47 -9.17 -18.43 16.10
N ALA A 48 -9.62 -17.29 16.63
CA ALA A 48 -10.12 -17.17 18.01
C ALA A 48 -9.19 -17.79 19.09
N PRO A 49 -7.89 -17.43 19.15
CA PRO A 49 -7.00 -17.97 20.15
C PRO A 49 -7.39 -17.50 21.54
N PHE A 50 -7.31 -18.42 22.51
CA PHE A 50 -7.55 -18.16 23.94
C PHE A 50 -6.25 -17.75 24.69
N ASP A 51 -5.18 -17.39 23.97
CA ASP A 51 -3.92 -17.00 24.58
C ASP A 51 -3.99 -15.55 25.06
N ILE A 52 -3.81 -15.33 26.37
CA ILE A 52 -3.84 -14.01 27.01
C ILE A 52 -2.75 -13.05 26.50
N ARG A 53 -1.70 -13.58 25.86
CA ARG A 53 -0.64 -12.80 25.24
C ARG A 53 -1.04 -12.19 23.90
N GLN A 54 -2.14 -12.66 23.34
CA GLN A 54 -2.70 -12.16 22.08
C GLN A 54 -3.91 -11.29 22.39
N SER A 55 -3.81 -10.01 22.10
CA SER A 55 -4.86 -9.01 22.35
C SER A 55 -5.21 -8.22 21.08
N GLN A 56 -6.21 -7.34 21.20
CA GLN A 56 -6.61 -6.37 20.18
C GLN A 56 -7.26 -6.97 18.91
N PHE A 57 -7.94 -8.11 19.00
CA PHE A 57 -8.70 -8.67 17.89
C PHE A 57 -9.93 -9.42 18.38
N THR A 58 -10.94 -9.51 17.52
CA THR A 58 -12.14 -10.33 17.73
C THR A 58 -12.31 -11.37 16.62
N GLY A 59 -11.43 -11.39 15.63
CA GLY A 59 -11.38 -12.28 14.49
C GLY A 59 -10.24 -13.28 14.56
N ALA A 60 -9.34 -13.21 13.59
CA ALA A 60 -8.14 -14.04 13.50
C ALA A 60 -6.87 -13.25 13.85
N SER A 61 -5.88 -13.96 14.38
CA SER A 61 -4.52 -13.46 14.55
C SER A 61 -3.62 -14.06 13.47
N ILE A 62 -3.01 -13.20 12.66
CA ILE A 62 -2.06 -13.59 11.61
C ILE A 62 -0.68 -13.12 12.03
N ASN A 63 0.26 -14.04 12.23
CA ASN A 63 1.63 -13.71 12.58
C ASN A 63 2.58 -14.17 11.49
N ALA A 64 3.34 -13.24 10.92
CA ALA A 64 4.43 -13.52 10.01
C ALA A 64 5.75 -13.57 10.79
N VAL A 65 6.49 -14.66 10.65
CA VAL A 65 7.83 -14.80 11.21
C VAL A 65 8.85 -14.51 10.13
N THR A 66 9.79 -13.60 10.41
CA THR A 66 10.80 -13.20 9.43
C THR A 66 11.99 -14.15 9.41
N LYS A 67 12.61 -14.32 8.23
CA LYS A 67 13.85 -15.06 8.05
C LYS A 67 14.97 -14.47 8.91
N SER A 68 15.89 -15.33 9.35
CA SER A 68 17.08 -14.97 10.12
C SER A 68 18.36 -15.38 9.40
N GLY A 69 19.49 -14.77 9.77
CA GLY A 69 20.80 -15.22 9.35
C GLY A 69 21.18 -16.57 9.95
N THR A 70 22.03 -17.30 9.28
CA THR A 70 22.57 -18.61 9.69
C THR A 70 24.09 -18.59 9.69
N ASN A 71 24.74 -19.71 10.09
CA ASN A 71 26.19 -19.84 10.01
C ASN A 71 26.75 -19.93 8.58
N LYS A 72 25.86 -19.97 7.56
CA LYS A 72 26.22 -19.94 6.13
C LYS A 72 25.67 -18.69 5.50
N TYR A 73 26.45 -18.03 4.67
CA TYR A 73 25.95 -16.94 3.83
C TYR A 73 24.97 -17.49 2.82
N LYS A 74 23.83 -16.84 2.72
CA LYS A 74 22.81 -17.08 1.70
C LYS A 74 22.43 -15.76 1.08
N ALA A 75 22.37 -15.72 -0.24
CA ALA A 75 21.88 -14.58 -1.00
C ALA A 75 20.90 -15.07 -2.07
N THR A 76 19.83 -14.32 -2.27
CA THR A 76 18.82 -14.59 -3.29
C THR A 76 18.53 -13.30 -4.02
N MET A 77 18.43 -13.38 -5.34
CA MET A 77 17.89 -12.30 -6.17
C MET A 77 16.73 -12.89 -6.98
N TYR A 78 15.67 -12.12 -7.11
CA TYR A 78 14.48 -12.55 -7.83
C TYR A 78 13.83 -11.40 -8.58
N THR A 79 13.08 -11.75 -9.62
CA THR A 79 12.19 -10.85 -10.33
C THR A 79 10.90 -11.56 -10.66
N TYR A 80 9.77 -10.88 -10.42
CA TYR A 80 8.46 -11.34 -10.87
C TYR A 80 7.93 -10.35 -11.89
N GLN A 81 7.60 -10.86 -13.06
CA GLN A 81 7.11 -10.06 -14.17
C GLN A 81 5.74 -10.58 -14.62
N ARG A 82 4.77 -9.69 -14.65
CA ARG A 82 3.46 -9.95 -15.22
C ARG A 82 3.17 -8.92 -16.31
N PRO A 83 3.69 -9.12 -17.52
CA PRO A 83 3.41 -8.21 -18.62
C PRO A 83 1.97 -8.42 -19.13
N THR A 84 1.35 -7.35 -19.60
CA THR A 84 -0.02 -7.39 -20.16
C THR A 84 -0.14 -8.28 -21.40
N ILE A 85 0.94 -8.40 -22.17
CA ILE A 85 0.97 -9.20 -23.40
C ILE A 85 0.79 -10.72 -23.16
N LEU A 86 1.16 -11.19 -21.95
CA LEU A 86 0.99 -12.59 -21.57
C LEU A 86 -0.38 -12.85 -20.94
N THR A 87 -1.25 -11.86 -20.92
CA THR A 87 -2.56 -11.97 -20.31
C THR A 87 -3.64 -11.92 -21.37
N GLY A 88 -4.43 -12.98 -21.47
CA GLY A 88 -5.50 -13.09 -22.46
C GLY A 88 -6.66 -12.14 -22.14
N ASP A 89 -7.35 -11.72 -23.16
CA ASP A 89 -8.58 -10.92 -23.10
C ASP A 89 -9.83 -11.75 -23.49
N ARG A 90 -9.66 -13.05 -23.72
CA ARG A 90 -10.72 -13.95 -24.16
C ARG A 90 -11.05 -14.98 -23.08
N ILE A 91 -12.36 -15.17 -22.83
CA ILE A 91 -12.90 -16.24 -21.99
C ILE A 91 -13.91 -17.01 -22.82
N GLY A 92 -13.56 -18.24 -23.21
CA GLY A 92 -14.33 -19.00 -24.17
C GLY A 92 -14.39 -18.27 -25.52
N GLU A 93 -15.58 -18.09 -26.06
CA GLU A 93 -15.79 -17.33 -27.32
C GLU A 93 -15.91 -15.82 -27.12
N ASN A 94 -16.03 -15.37 -25.91
CA ASN A 94 -16.22 -13.95 -25.60
C ASN A 94 -14.87 -13.20 -25.46
N ILE A 95 -14.78 -12.06 -26.13
CA ILE A 95 -13.64 -11.15 -26.03
C ILE A 95 -14.03 -10.02 -25.05
N TYR A 96 -13.19 -9.77 -24.06
CA TYR A 96 -13.35 -8.72 -23.05
C TYR A 96 -12.22 -7.68 -23.20
N PRO A 97 -12.33 -6.74 -24.14
CA PRO A 97 -11.27 -5.78 -24.42
C PRO A 97 -11.01 -4.83 -23.23
N THR A 98 -11.96 -4.75 -22.28
CA THR A 98 -11.83 -3.98 -21.05
C THR A 98 -11.06 -4.71 -19.95
N PHE A 99 -10.80 -6.02 -20.07
CA PHE A 99 -9.91 -6.78 -19.19
C PHE A 99 -8.44 -6.46 -19.49
N ARG A 100 -8.11 -5.20 -19.60
CA ARG A 100 -6.72 -4.76 -19.61
C ARG A 100 -6.13 -5.04 -18.27
N GLN A 101 -5.28 -6.02 -18.22
CA GLN A 101 -4.82 -6.60 -17.00
C GLN A 101 -3.67 -5.78 -16.40
N LYS A 102 -3.64 -5.76 -15.08
CA LYS A 102 -2.57 -5.15 -14.30
C LYS A 102 -1.22 -5.73 -14.72
N SER A 103 -0.31 -4.90 -15.17
CA SER A 103 1.10 -5.28 -15.29
C SER A 103 1.76 -5.11 -13.92
N THR A 104 2.64 -6.04 -13.56
CA THR A 104 3.40 -5.96 -12.31
C THR A 104 4.84 -6.33 -12.58
N GLN A 105 5.75 -5.56 -12.02
CA GLN A 105 7.18 -5.78 -12.05
C GLN A 105 7.70 -5.70 -10.62
N THR A 106 8.26 -6.79 -10.14
CA THR A 106 8.84 -6.87 -8.80
C THR A 106 10.30 -7.28 -8.94
N TYR A 107 11.17 -6.58 -8.24
CA TYR A 107 12.59 -6.88 -8.12
C TYR A 107 12.94 -6.97 -6.65
N GLY A 108 13.60 -8.02 -6.25
CA GLY A 108 13.97 -8.21 -4.87
C GLY A 108 15.29 -8.93 -4.70
N ALA A 109 15.88 -8.70 -3.54
CA ALA A 109 17.08 -9.40 -3.11
C ALA A 109 17.05 -9.62 -1.61
N THR A 110 17.62 -10.74 -1.18
CA THR A 110 17.84 -11.03 0.23
C THR A 110 19.28 -11.48 0.43
N VAL A 111 19.86 -11.14 1.57
CA VAL A 111 21.15 -11.60 1.99
C VAL A 111 21.17 -11.84 3.49
N GLY A 112 21.75 -12.93 3.93
CA GLY A 112 21.89 -13.26 5.34
C GLY A 112 23.09 -14.14 5.60
N GLY A 113 23.61 -14.07 6.82
CA GLY A 113 24.76 -14.86 7.22
C GLY A 113 25.30 -14.49 8.60
N PRO A 114 26.45 -15.06 9.00
CA PRO A 114 27.07 -14.73 10.26
C PRO A 114 27.96 -13.50 10.15
N ILE A 115 27.82 -12.56 11.06
CA ILE A 115 28.87 -11.55 11.35
C ILE A 115 29.93 -12.21 12.22
N ILE A 116 29.47 -12.95 13.24
CA ILE A 116 30.32 -13.79 14.09
C ILE A 116 29.67 -15.18 14.14
N LYS A 117 30.36 -16.20 13.68
CA LYS A 117 29.87 -17.59 13.69
C LYS A 117 29.33 -17.99 15.06
N ASN A 118 28.18 -18.65 15.09
CA ASN A 118 27.42 -19.10 16.25
C ASN A 118 26.96 -18.00 17.22
N LYS A 119 27.28 -16.72 16.96
CA LYS A 119 27.05 -15.67 17.95
C LYS A 119 26.23 -14.51 17.39
N LEU A 120 26.57 -13.97 16.22
CA LEU A 120 25.92 -12.79 15.66
C LEU A 120 25.61 -12.99 14.19
N PHE A 121 24.33 -12.84 13.85
CA PHE A 121 23.80 -13.07 12.52
C PHE A 121 23.06 -11.84 12.02
N PHE A 122 23.05 -11.66 10.71
CA PHE A 122 22.26 -10.63 10.06
C PHE A 122 21.40 -11.23 8.95
N PHE A 123 20.30 -10.57 8.64
CA PHE A 123 19.49 -10.80 7.47
C PHE A 123 18.96 -9.46 6.95
N ILE A 124 19.08 -9.22 5.64
CA ILE A 124 18.60 -8.02 4.98
C ILE A 124 17.78 -8.45 3.78
N SER A 125 16.64 -7.80 3.57
CA SER A 125 15.76 -7.96 2.42
C SER A 125 15.42 -6.59 1.84
N GLY A 126 15.47 -6.48 0.52
CA GLY A 126 15.00 -5.32 -0.22
C GLY A 126 14.12 -5.74 -1.37
N GLU A 127 12.98 -5.07 -1.56
CA GLU A 127 12.05 -5.30 -2.66
C GLU A 127 11.55 -3.97 -3.21
N PHE A 128 11.49 -3.88 -4.53
CA PHE A 128 10.86 -2.80 -5.26
C PHE A 128 9.77 -3.37 -6.15
N GLU A 129 8.58 -2.81 -6.08
CA GLU A 129 7.45 -3.19 -6.93
C GLU A 129 6.88 -1.98 -7.66
N LYS A 130 6.63 -2.18 -8.95
CA LYS A 130 5.88 -1.24 -9.79
C LYS A 130 4.75 -2.00 -10.47
N SER A 131 3.53 -1.53 -10.30
CA SER A 131 2.40 -2.06 -11.06
C SER A 131 1.64 -0.95 -11.76
N ALA A 132 1.10 -1.27 -12.93
CA ALA A 132 0.24 -0.39 -13.68
C ALA A 132 -1.06 -1.13 -14.01
N THR A 133 -2.17 -0.47 -13.75
CA THR A 133 -3.52 -0.95 -14.07
C THR A 133 -4.14 0.06 -15.01
N PRO A 134 -4.75 -0.35 -16.13
CA PRO A 134 -5.46 0.58 -17.01
C PRO A 134 -6.48 1.41 -16.23
N SER A 135 -6.68 2.65 -16.63
CA SER A 135 -7.53 3.58 -15.89
C SER A 135 -8.97 3.08 -15.72
N GLY A 136 -9.48 2.36 -16.72
CA GLY A 136 -10.91 2.02 -16.76
C GLY A 136 -11.82 3.26 -16.67
N ALA A 137 -11.26 4.46 -16.83
CA ALA A 137 -11.99 5.71 -16.88
C ALA A 137 -12.89 5.75 -18.13
N TRP A 138 -13.92 6.57 -18.07
CA TRP A 138 -14.74 6.86 -19.22
C TRP A 138 -13.98 7.78 -20.18
N GLU A 139 -13.97 7.43 -21.46
CA GLU A 139 -13.39 8.24 -22.51
C GLU A 139 -14.48 9.14 -23.15
N PRO A 140 -14.13 10.30 -23.67
CA PRO A 140 -15.08 11.16 -24.35
C PRO A 140 -15.49 10.56 -25.71
N SER A 141 -16.71 10.88 -26.17
CA SER A 141 -17.18 10.52 -27.50
C SER A 141 -16.73 11.52 -28.56
N THR A 142 -16.85 11.12 -29.82
CA THR A 142 -16.70 12.03 -30.98
C THR A 142 -18.03 12.58 -31.48
N ASP A 143 -19.13 11.88 -31.17
CA ASP A 143 -20.46 12.10 -31.70
C ASP A 143 -21.53 12.51 -30.66
N GLY A 144 -21.15 12.57 -29.39
CA GLY A 144 -22.06 12.87 -28.28
C GLY A 144 -22.94 11.71 -27.84
N VAL A 145 -22.68 10.48 -28.35
CA VAL A 145 -23.43 9.28 -27.99
C VAL A 145 -22.66 8.45 -26.96
N ALA A 146 -23.32 8.16 -25.83
CA ALA A 146 -22.71 7.34 -24.81
C ALA A 146 -22.74 5.84 -25.19
N ASN A 147 -21.65 5.14 -24.90
CA ASN A 147 -21.56 3.69 -25.00
C ASN A 147 -21.05 3.09 -23.68
N THR A 148 -21.97 2.54 -22.92
CA THR A 148 -21.66 1.99 -21.58
C THR A 148 -20.74 0.77 -21.66
N ALA A 149 -20.89 -0.07 -22.69
CA ALA A 149 -20.07 -1.27 -22.84
C ALA A 149 -18.59 -0.92 -23.11
N LEU A 150 -18.34 0.13 -23.88
CA LEU A 150 -17.01 0.63 -24.19
C LEU A 150 -16.53 1.72 -23.21
N LYS A 151 -17.34 2.09 -22.23
CA LYS A 151 -17.09 3.22 -21.32
C LYS A 151 -16.82 4.54 -22.07
N ILE A 152 -17.63 4.82 -23.08
CA ILE A 152 -17.61 6.09 -23.80
C ILE A 152 -18.73 6.97 -23.24
N SER A 153 -18.39 8.18 -22.83
CA SER A 153 -19.32 9.20 -22.32
C SER A 153 -19.97 9.96 -23.47
N ARG A 154 -21.14 10.53 -23.23
CA ARG A 154 -21.74 11.48 -24.16
C ARG A 154 -20.99 12.81 -24.25
N THR A 155 -20.14 13.14 -23.26
CA THR A 155 -19.29 14.33 -23.31
C THR A 155 -18.33 14.23 -24.48
N THR A 156 -18.29 15.24 -25.32
CA THR A 156 -17.48 15.18 -26.55
C THR A 156 -16.05 15.63 -26.30
N VAL A 157 -15.13 15.17 -27.15
CA VAL A 157 -13.73 15.65 -27.17
C VAL A 157 -13.71 17.18 -27.39
N SER A 158 -14.61 17.72 -28.21
CA SER A 158 -14.73 19.15 -28.50
C SER A 158 -15.11 19.96 -27.26
N ASP A 159 -16.10 19.48 -26.47
CA ASP A 159 -16.51 20.14 -25.23
C ASP A 159 -15.36 20.19 -24.20
N LEU A 160 -14.67 19.07 -24.05
CA LEU A 160 -13.54 19.00 -23.15
C LEU A 160 -12.35 19.86 -23.58
N LYS A 161 -12.10 19.93 -24.90
CA LYS A 161 -11.08 20.83 -25.43
C LYS A 161 -11.43 22.29 -25.15
N THR A 162 -12.68 22.70 -25.39
CA THR A 162 -13.13 24.05 -25.10
C THR A 162 -12.97 24.42 -23.63
N MET A 163 -13.33 23.50 -22.72
CA MET A 163 -13.14 23.69 -21.29
C MET A 163 -11.66 23.74 -20.90
N TYR A 164 -10.84 22.87 -21.48
CA TYR A 164 -9.39 22.88 -21.25
C TYR A 164 -8.75 24.20 -21.65
N ASP A 165 -9.07 24.69 -22.88
CA ASP A 165 -8.55 25.95 -23.42
C ASP A 165 -8.98 27.13 -22.55
N TYR A 166 -10.24 27.13 -22.09
CA TYR A 166 -10.77 28.16 -21.18
C TYR A 166 -10.03 28.14 -19.81
N LEU A 167 -9.83 26.98 -19.20
CA LEU A 167 -9.10 26.85 -17.95
C LEU A 167 -7.65 27.31 -18.10
N LYS A 168 -7.04 26.97 -19.22
CA LYS A 168 -5.65 27.36 -19.52
C LYS A 168 -5.49 28.85 -19.75
N SER A 169 -6.38 29.46 -20.55
CA SER A 169 -6.30 30.89 -20.91
C SER A 169 -6.71 31.81 -19.75
N THR A 170 -7.79 31.46 -19.05
CA THR A 170 -8.37 32.34 -18.02
C THR A 170 -7.66 32.21 -16.67
N TYR A 171 -7.29 30.97 -16.28
CA TYR A 171 -6.75 30.69 -14.95
C TYR A 171 -5.29 30.21 -14.98
N ASN A 172 -4.67 30.13 -16.16
CA ASN A 172 -3.34 29.51 -16.34
C ASN A 172 -3.26 28.10 -15.72
N TYR A 173 -4.39 27.38 -15.69
CA TYR A 173 -4.50 26.07 -15.09
C TYR A 173 -4.44 24.98 -16.15
N ASP A 174 -3.48 24.06 -16.00
CA ASP A 174 -3.39 22.86 -16.81
C ASP A 174 -4.22 21.75 -16.18
N ALA A 175 -5.39 21.46 -16.77
CA ALA A 175 -6.25 20.41 -16.28
C ALA A 175 -5.77 18.99 -16.63
N GLY A 176 -4.71 18.87 -17.42
CA GLY A 176 -4.15 17.60 -17.87
C GLY A 176 -4.93 16.93 -18.99
N PRO A 177 -4.54 15.72 -19.37
CA PRO A 177 -5.24 14.95 -20.41
C PRO A 177 -6.72 14.77 -20.09
N TYR A 178 -7.54 14.79 -21.14
CA TYR A 178 -8.99 14.55 -21.09
C TYR A 178 -9.44 13.39 -21.99
N GLN A 179 -8.50 12.71 -22.61
CA GLN A 179 -8.67 11.46 -23.38
C GLN A 179 -7.39 10.63 -23.32
N ASN A 180 -7.47 9.34 -23.65
CA ASN A 180 -6.34 8.41 -23.62
C ASN A 180 -5.66 8.39 -22.25
N PHE A 181 -6.44 8.26 -21.19
CA PHE A 181 -5.97 8.36 -19.83
C PHE A 181 -4.89 7.33 -19.51
N LYS A 182 -3.83 7.79 -18.88
CA LYS A 182 -2.81 6.90 -18.32
C LYS A 182 -3.46 6.02 -17.24
N GLY A 183 -3.01 4.77 -17.16
CA GLY A 183 -3.44 3.88 -16.10
C GLY A 183 -2.94 4.32 -14.72
N TYR A 184 -3.48 3.70 -13.67
CA TYR A 184 -2.99 3.86 -12.31
C TYR A 184 -1.63 3.26 -12.15
N SER A 185 -0.77 3.90 -11.42
CA SER A 185 0.47 3.30 -10.99
C SER A 185 0.48 3.07 -9.47
N LEU A 186 0.98 1.92 -9.09
CA LEU A 186 1.39 1.61 -7.74
C LEU A 186 2.90 1.41 -7.77
N LYS A 187 3.61 2.14 -6.94
CA LYS A 187 5.06 1.97 -6.75
C LYS A 187 5.30 1.81 -5.27
N ASN A 188 6.03 0.81 -4.89
CA ASN A 188 6.43 0.63 -3.50
C ASN A 188 7.86 0.09 -3.39
N HIS A 189 8.48 0.37 -2.26
CA HIS A 189 9.69 -0.29 -1.82
C HIS A 189 9.50 -0.81 -0.41
N LYS A 190 10.20 -1.88 -0.12
CA LYS A 190 10.20 -2.55 1.17
C LYS A 190 11.63 -2.90 1.52
N ILE A 191 12.07 -2.52 2.70
CA ILE A 191 13.40 -2.83 3.22
C ILE A 191 13.22 -3.41 4.61
N MET A 192 13.84 -4.55 4.87
CA MET A 192 13.86 -5.17 6.18
C MET A 192 15.29 -5.56 6.53
N ALA A 193 15.68 -5.23 7.76
CA ALA A 193 16.95 -5.64 8.34
C ALA A 193 16.71 -6.29 9.69
N ARG A 194 17.37 -7.40 9.92
CA ARG A 194 17.31 -8.17 11.18
C ARG A 194 18.71 -8.53 11.65
N LEU A 195 18.92 -8.39 12.95
CA LEU A 195 20.12 -8.76 13.64
C LEU A 195 19.76 -9.70 14.79
N ASP A 196 20.35 -10.89 14.81
CA ASP A 196 20.18 -11.88 15.87
C ASP A 196 21.51 -12.05 16.61
N TRP A 197 21.52 -11.75 17.91
CA TRP A 197 22.70 -11.83 18.74
C TRP A 197 22.50 -12.82 19.90
N ASN A 198 23.21 -13.90 19.86
CA ASN A 198 23.35 -14.82 20.98
C ASN A 198 24.40 -14.24 21.96
N ILE A 199 23.94 -13.40 22.90
CA ILE A 199 24.79 -12.73 23.90
C ILE A 199 25.48 -13.79 24.75
N SER A 200 24.71 -14.78 25.20
CA SER A 200 25.18 -15.96 25.95
C SER A 200 24.30 -17.16 25.59
N LYS A 201 24.57 -18.30 26.21
CA LYS A 201 23.73 -19.51 26.10
C LYS A 201 22.29 -19.26 26.57
N ASN A 202 22.11 -18.30 27.48
CA ASN A 202 20.84 -18.01 28.14
C ASN A 202 20.16 -16.72 27.68
N HIS A 203 20.85 -15.90 26.89
CA HIS A 203 20.35 -14.60 26.48
C HIS A 203 20.50 -14.41 24.97
N LYS A 204 19.36 -14.19 24.28
CA LYS A 204 19.29 -13.89 22.85
C LYS A 204 18.60 -12.56 22.63
N LEU A 205 19.27 -11.64 21.92
CA LEU A 205 18.71 -10.37 21.48
C LEU A 205 18.43 -10.44 19.98
N THR A 206 17.24 -10.04 19.57
CA THR A 206 16.86 -9.83 18.17
C THR A 206 16.47 -8.39 17.97
N LEU A 207 17.08 -7.72 17.00
CA LEU A 207 16.71 -6.37 16.57
C LEU A 207 16.21 -6.42 15.14
N ARG A 208 15.12 -5.69 14.84
CA ARG A 208 14.53 -5.61 13.52
C ARG A 208 14.18 -4.17 13.16
N TYR A 209 14.40 -3.85 11.91
CA TYR A 209 13.96 -2.63 11.28
C TYR A 209 13.18 -2.98 10.02
N ASN A 210 12.02 -2.36 9.83
CA ASN A 210 11.24 -2.48 8.63
C ASN A 210 10.85 -1.09 8.14
N ASP A 211 11.08 -0.82 6.86
CA ASP A 211 10.67 0.39 6.15
C ASP A 211 9.90 0.00 4.89
N MET A 212 8.71 0.52 4.76
CA MET A 212 7.91 0.41 3.56
C MET A 212 7.38 1.78 3.17
N SER A 213 7.50 2.13 1.91
CA SER A 213 6.81 3.29 1.37
C SER A 213 6.22 2.96 0.01
N GLY A 214 4.96 3.34 -0.19
CA GLY A 214 4.23 3.12 -1.41
C GLY A 214 3.45 4.35 -1.83
N THR A 215 3.33 4.55 -3.15
CA THR A 215 2.44 5.55 -3.76
C THR A 215 1.46 4.84 -4.67
N SER A 216 0.19 5.25 -4.62
CA SER A 216 -0.87 4.74 -5.48
C SER A 216 -1.70 5.88 -6.03
N ASP A 217 -1.94 5.85 -7.33
CA ASP A 217 -2.84 6.81 -7.98
C ASP A 217 -4.29 6.38 -7.77
N GLN A 218 -5.18 7.36 -7.63
CA GLN A 218 -6.61 7.17 -7.45
C GLN A 218 -7.40 8.04 -8.42
N ILE A 219 -8.47 7.51 -8.99
CA ILE A 219 -9.42 8.34 -9.75
C ILE A 219 -10.24 9.19 -8.79
N THR A 220 -10.77 10.30 -9.33
CA THR A 220 -11.80 11.08 -8.66
C THR A 220 -12.96 10.20 -8.24
N ASN A 221 -13.35 10.33 -6.97
CA ASN A 221 -14.46 9.57 -6.42
C ASN A 221 -15.77 9.86 -7.19
N SER A 222 -16.44 8.81 -7.64
CA SER A 222 -17.72 8.90 -8.33
C SER A 222 -18.85 9.46 -7.47
N ASN A 223 -18.74 9.34 -6.13
CA ASN A 223 -19.80 9.77 -5.20
C ASN A 223 -19.86 11.28 -4.97
N SER A 224 -18.86 12.04 -5.41
CA SER A 224 -18.79 13.50 -5.25
C SER A 224 -19.20 14.28 -6.50
N ALA A 225 -20.02 13.68 -7.37
CA ALA A 225 -20.57 14.36 -8.52
C ALA A 225 -21.57 15.44 -8.12
N PRO A 226 -21.57 16.60 -8.81
CA PRO A 226 -22.70 17.52 -8.73
C PRO A 226 -23.96 16.85 -9.30
N ASN A 227 -25.09 17.30 -8.81
CA ASN A 227 -26.42 16.80 -9.13
C ASN A 227 -26.65 16.39 -10.61
N PRO A 228 -27.38 15.26 -10.91
CA PRO A 228 -28.01 14.38 -9.94
C PRO A 228 -27.04 13.39 -9.29
N ARG A 229 -27.21 13.14 -7.99
CA ARG A 229 -26.50 12.10 -7.27
C ARG A 229 -26.58 10.77 -8.02
N GLY A 230 -25.42 10.14 -8.23
CA GLY A 230 -25.32 8.87 -8.96
C GLY A 230 -24.71 8.97 -10.36
N SER A 231 -24.64 10.16 -10.97
CA SER A 231 -23.78 10.37 -12.13
C SER A 231 -22.38 10.70 -11.64
N GLY A 232 -21.50 9.73 -11.54
CA GLY A 232 -20.13 9.93 -11.05
C GLY A 232 -19.39 11.01 -11.87
N ARG A 233 -18.30 11.55 -11.33
CA ARG A 233 -17.40 12.47 -12.05
C ARG A 233 -16.81 11.87 -13.32
N SER A 234 -16.93 10.57 -13.48
CA SER A 234 -16.60 9.82 -14.68
C SER A 234 -17.70 8.79 -14.91
N SER A 235 -18.52 8.98 -15.91
CA SER A 235 -19.72 8.20 -16.20
C SER A 235 -20.13 8.32 -17.68
N ALA A 236 -21.22 7.66 -18.07
CA ALA A 236 -21.84 7.87 -19.38
C ALA A 236 -22.18 9.33 -19.69
N GLN A 237 -22.21 10.20 -18.68
CA GLN A 237 -22.64 11.60 -18.80
C GLN A 237 -21.51 12.61 -18.57
N SER A 238 -20.37 12.19 -18.06
CA SER A 238 -19.29 13.10 -17.68
C SER A 238 -17.92 12.43 -17.74
N VAL A 239 -16.91 13.22 -18.08
CA VAL A 239 -15.50 12.83 -18.06
C VAL A 239 -14.73 13.82 -17.20
N SER A 240 -13.85 13.33 -16.36
CA SER A 240 -12.96 14.15 -15.52
C SER A 240 -11.61 14.30 -16.18
N PHE A 241 -11.02 15.49 -16.11
CA PHE A 241 -9.62 15.70 -16.48
C PHE A 241 -8.67 14.90 -15.58
N GLN A 242 -7.56 14.44 -16.15
CA GLN A 242 -6.62 13.58 -15.40
C GLN A 242 -5.99 14.27 -14.20
N ASN A 243 -5.77 15.58 -14.25
CA ASN A 243 -5.19 16.33 -13.13
C ASN A 243 -6.16 16.51 -11.95
N SER A 244 -7.44 16.12 -12.09
CA SER A 244 -8.37 15.99 -10.96
C SER A 244 -8.19 14.72 -10.15
N TRP A 245 -7.34 13.79 -10.61
CA TRP A 245 -7.00 12.58 -9.88
C TRP A 245 -6.14 12.94 -8.68
N TYR A 246 -6.07 12.03 -7.72
CA TYR A 246 -5.25 12.18 -6.53
C TYR A 246 -4.44 10.92 -6.27
N GLY A 247 -3.52 10.98 -5.37
CA GLY A 247 -2.72 9.83 -4.97
C GLY A 247 -2.72 9.65 -3.47
N PHE A 248 -2.34 8.45 -3.04
CA PHE A 248 -1.98 8.18 -1.67
C PHE A 248 -0.51 7.81 -1.58
N LYS A 249 0.16 8.37 -0.58
CA LYS A 249 1.47 7.92 -0.14
C LYS A 249 1.33 7.33 1.25
N ASN A 250 1.66 6.07 1.37
CA ASN A 250 1.64 5.33 2.61
C ASN A 250 3.07 4.98 2.99
N THR A 251 3.45 5.27 4.23
CA THR A 251 4.78 4.95 4.77
C THR A 251 4.60 4.23 6.10
N VAL A 252 5.30 3.12 6.25
CA VAL A 252 5.31 2.33 7.49
C VAL A 252 6.75 2.08 7.89
N ARG A 253 7.13 2.52 9.08
CA ARG A 253 8.45 2.29 9.65
C ARG A 253 8.29 1.64 10.99
N SER A 254 8.99 0.55 11.24
CA SER A 254 8.98 -0.08 12.56
C SER A 254 10.37 -0.48 13.01
N ILE A 255 10.60 -0.37 14.31
CA ILE A 255 11.75 -0.90 15.00
C ILE A 255 11.23 -1.82 16.09
N THR A 256 11.80 -3.02 16.18
CA THR A 256 11.42 -4.02 17.19
C THR A 256 12.68 -4.59 17.82
N GLY A 257 12.69 -4.62 19.15
CA GLY A 257 13.71 -5.31 19.95
C GLY A 257 13.07 -6.42 20.77
N GLU A 258 13.64 -7.62 20.72
CA GLU A 258 13.20 -8.78 21.48
C GLU A 258 14.37 -9.36 22.23
N LEU A 259 14.26 -9.43 23.56
CA LEU A 259 15.23 -10.07 24.44
C LEU A 259 14.61 -11.30 25.09
N ASN A 260 15.12 -12.46 24.72
CA ASN A 260 14.77 -13.73 25.34
C ASN A 260 15.86 -14.11 26.37
N SER A 261 15.46 -14.33 27.62
CA SER A 261 16.37 -14.64 28.74
C SER A 261 15.87 -15.86 29.50
N THR A 262 16.75 -16.82 29.73
CA THR A 262 16.50 -17.99 30.57
C THR A 262 17.39 -17.90 31.79
N PHE A 263 16.82 -17.61 32.96
CA PHE A 263 17.55 -17.41 34.19
C PHE A 263 17.79 -18.74 34.94
N SER A 264 16.87 -19.66 34.80
CA SER A 264 16.97 -21.01 35.42
C SER A 264 16.08 -21.99 34.64
N HIS A 265 16.09 -23.26 35.01
CA HIS A 265 15.20 -24.27 34.44
C HIS A 265 13.70 -23.97 34.63
N LYS A 266 13.35 -23.05 35.55
CA LYS A 266 11.96 -22.70 35.88
C LYS A 266 11.59 -21.26 35.52
N ILE A 267 12.57 -20.43 35.19
CA ILE A 267 12.34 -18.99 34.97
C ILE A 267 12.88 -18.59 33.60
N SER A 268 11.98 -18.18 32.72
CA SER A 268 12.31 -17.55 31.44
C SER A 268 11.56 -16.22 31.32
N ASN A 269 12.14 -15.27 30.59
CA ASN A 269 11.54 -13.99 30.30
C ASN A 269 11.68 -13.67 28.82
N LYS A 270 10.63 -13.09 28.25
CA LYS A 270 10.61 -12.53 26.90
C LYS A 270 10.22 -11.06 27.02
N LEU A 271 11.15 -10.16 26.74
CA LEU A 271 10.89 -8.73 26.62
C LEU A 271 10.78 -8.37 25.14
N LEU A 272 9.63 -7.83 24.74
CA LEU A 272 9.39 -7.33 23.39
C LEU A 272 9.07 -5.84 23.46
N VAL A 273 9.84 -5.03 22.75
CA VAL A 273 9.61 -3.59 22.61
C VAL A 273 9.50 -3.27 21.13
N SER A 274 8.43 -2.63 20.73
CA SER A 274 8.22 -2.22 19.33
C SER A 274 7.74 -0.79 19.23
N TYR A 275 8.22 -0.12 18.19
CA TYR A 275 7.76 1.20 17.79
C TYR A 275 7.40 1.16 16.31
N THR A 276 6.18 1.56 15.97
CA THR A 276 5.70 1.59 14.59
C THR A 276 5.10 2.95 14.26
N ALA A 277 5.69 3.63 13.28
CA ALA A 277 5.19 4.87 12.72
C ALA A 277 4.48 4.59 11.39
N ILE A 278 3.22 5.02 11.28
CA ILE A 278 2.39 4.88 10.08
C ILE A 278 2.01 6.28 9.61
N GLU A 279 2.35 6.60 8.37
CA GLU A 279 2.01 7.87 7.76
C GLU A 279 1.23 7.64 6.46
N ASN A 280 0.02 8.20 6.39
CA ASN A 280 -0.81 8.18 5.19
C ASN A 280 -1.04 9.62 4.72
N LYS A 281 -0.60 9.92 3.51
CA LYS A 281 -0.75 11.25 2.89
C LYS A 281 -1.59 11.14 1.62
N SER A 282 -2.57 12.04 1.47
CA SER A 282 -3.18 12.30 0.16
C SER A 282 -2.31 13.27 -0.61
N ILE A 283 -2.05 12.95 -1.87
CA ILE A 283 -1.21 13.74 -2.77
C ILE A 283 -2.12 14.24 -3.90
N SER A 284 -2.22 15.56 -4.07
CA SER A 284 -2.83 16.15 -5.26
C SER A 284 -1.86 16.05 -6.42
N VAL A 285 -2.35 15.67 -7.61
CA VAL A 285 -1.52 15.54 -8.81
C VAL A 285 -1.02 16.90 -9.29
N VAL A 286 -1.79 17.95 -9.07
CA VAL A 286 -1.43 19.32 -9.44
C VAL A 286 -1.84 20.29 -8.35
N ASP A 287 -0.95 21.19 -8.00
CA ASP A 287 -1.26 22.39 -7.23
C ASP A 287 -2.11 23.34 -8.09
N CYS A 288 -3.43 23.33 -7.91
CA CYS A 288 -4.29 24.33 -8.50
C CYS A 288 -4.11 25.66 -7.75
N PRO A 289 -3.57 26.71 -8.37
CA PRO A 289 -3.30 27.98 -7.68
C PRO A 289 -4.57 28.61 -7.08
N TYR A 290 -5.70 28.42 -7.75
CA TYR A 290 -7.01 28.95 -7.32
C TYR A 290 -7.53 28.25 -6.06
N PHE A 291 -7.32 26.93 -5.92
CA PHE A 291 -7.72 26.19 -4.74
C PHE A 291 -6.75 26.39 -3.56
N LYS A 292 -5.49 26.66 -3.81
CA LYS A 292 -4.55 26.99 -2.72
C LYS A 292 -4.98 28.22 -1.92
N THR A 293 -5.47 29.26 -2.61
CA THR A 293 -5.85 30.51 -1.93
C THR A 293 -7.17 30.37 -1.15
N ASN A 294 -8.15 29.65 -1.69
CA ASN A 294 -9.48 29.60 -1.07
C ASN A 294 -9.69 28.44 -0.09
N ILE A 295 -9.00 27.32 -0.24
CA ILE A 295 -9.06 26.21 0.73
C ILE A 295 -8.20 26.49 1.98
N ILE A 296 -7.12 27.25 1.84
CA ILE A 296 -6.28 27.66 2.98
C ILE A 296 -7.01 28.70 3.83
N GLU A 297 -7.83 29.57 3.25
CA GLU A 297 -8.62 30.54 4.01
C GLU A 297 -9.88 29.94 4.64
N LEU A 298 -10.50 28.91 4.05
CA LEU A 298 -11.72 28.28 4.58
C LEU A 298 -11.44 27.17 5.60
N ASN A 299 -10.28 26.53 5.54
CA ASN A 299 -9.93 25.45 6.46
C ASN A 299 -8.45 25.54 6.84
N GLY A 300 -8.13 26.42 7.72
CA GLY A 300 -6.78 26.63 8.26
C GLY A 300 -6.12 25.41 8.92
N LYS A 301 -6.50 24.20 8.60
CA LYS A 301 -5.86 22.91 8.89
C LYS A 301 -6.60 21.81 8.15
N ILE A 302 -6.12 21.37 7.01
CA ILE A 302 -6.35 19.98 6.64
C ILE A 302 -5.54 19.18 7.68
N PRO A 303 -6.17 18.39 8.54
CA PRO A 303 -5.41 17.59 9.49
C PRO A 303 -4.62 16.57 8.66
N ILE A 304 -3.32 16.78 8.57
CA ILE A 304 -2.39 15.69 8.27
C ILE A 304 -2.56 14.76 9.47
N HIS A 305 -3.34 13.71 9.30
CA HIS A 305 -3.41 12.65 10.28
C HIS A 305 -2.04 11.96 10.35
N LYS A 306 -1.16 12.53 11.14
CA LYS A 306 -0.08 11.75 11.73
C LYS A 306 -0.76 10.88 12.76
N SER A 307 -0.89 9.59 12.50
CA SER A 307 -1.20 8.67 13.56
C SER A 307 -0.08 8.80 14.58
N LYS A 308 -0.42 9.17 15.80
CA LYS A 308 0.55 9.19 16.88
C LYS A 308 1.07 7.77 17.05
N ASP A 309 2.37 7.68 17.09
CA ASP A 309 3.17 6.49 17.24
C ASP A 309 2.62 5.58 18.36
N ALA A 310 2.36 4.32 18.03
CA ALA A 310 1.98 3.35 19.03
C ALA A 310 3.24 2.74 19.64
N PHE A 311 3.49 3.05 20.89
CA PHE A 311 4.56 2.45 21.68
C PHE A 311 3.97 1.31 22.50
N THR A 312 4.44 0.09 22.29
CA THR A 312 3.97 -1.09 23.03
C THR A 312 5.15 -1.77 23.72
N VAL A 313 5.07 -1.88 25.03
CA VAL A 313 5.98 -2.69 25.88
C VAL A 313 5.18 -3.90 26.39
N LEU A 314 5.63 -5.08 26.07
CA LEU A 314 5.10 -6.36 26.56
C LEU A 314 6.13 -7.12 27.38
#